data_f7dcfec4e095d6e36f2cdec9b0370830
#
_entry.id   f7dcfec4e095d6e36f2cdec9b0370830
#
_cell.length_a   1.000
_cell.length_b   1.000
_cell.length_c   1.000
_cell.angle_alpha   90.00
_cell.angle_beta   90.00
_cell.angle_gamma   90.00
#
_symmetry.space_group_name_H-M   'P 1'
#
loop_
_entity.id
_entity.type
_entity.pdbx_description
1 polymer ?
#
loop_
_entity_poly.entity_id
_entity_poly.type
_entity_poly.pdbx_seq_one_letter_code
_entity_poly.pdbx_strand_id
1 'polypeptide(L)'
;MGMFLRRGLPSKFTVILSAPVSYSSTYSMYAVVNGEKLTDAAALTFHSGSKVPITISYKARNSRGNIILNGVTVSNEKEGTYEFVATTNTRILFEQKKTHDENGNVVWTPTCTITEN
;
A
#
# COMPACT_ATOMS: atom_id res chain seq x y z
N MET A 1 -14.59 37.32 -2.44
CA MET A 1 -13.34 37.09 -1.70
C MET A 1 -13.20 35.67 -1.20
N GLY A 2 -13.61 34.73 -1.98
CA GLY A 2 -13.55 33.34 -1.60
C GLY A 2 -12.15 32.81 -1.37
N MET A 3 -11.12 33.47 -1.92
CA MET A 3 -9.76 32.99 -1.83
C MET A 3 -9.23 32.87 -0.40
N PHE A 4 -9.76 33.65 0.51
CA PHE A 4 -9.33 33.55 1.90
C PHE A 4 -9.71 32.23 2.53
N LEU A 5 -10.83 31.68 2.09
CA LEU A 5 -11.35 30.44 2.67
C LEU A 5 -10.48 29.22 2.30
N ARG A 6 -9.63 29.39 1.31
CA ARG A 6 -8.74 28.31 0.88
C ARG A 6 -7.39 28.36 1.57
N ARG A 7 -7.18 29.37 2.39
CA ARG A 7 -5.92 29.51 3.10
C ARG A 7 -5.78 28.35 4.08
N GLY A 8 -4.67 27.64 4.01
CA GLY A 8 -4.45 26.48 4.84
C GLY A 8 -5.05 25.18 4.32
N LEU A 9 -5.88 25.23 3.29
CA LEU A 9 -6.42 24.02 2.68
C LEU A 9 -5.47 23.56 1.57
N PRO A 10 -5.02 22.30 1.58
CA PRO A 10 -4.18 21.81 0.52
C PRO A 10 -4.96 21.74 -0.79
N SER A 11 -4.35 22.18 -1.90
CA SER A 11 -4.94 22.04 -3.22
C SER A 11 -4.57 20.70 -3.85
N LYS A 12 -3.66 19.97 -3.22
CA LYS A 12 -3.16 18.69 -3.71
C LYS A 12 -2.90 17.74 -2.55
N PHE A 13 -2.90 16.46 -2.86
CA PHE A 13 -2.44 15.44 -1.93
C PHE A 13 -1.46 14.50 -2.63
N THR A 14 -0.65 13.80 -1.86
CA THR A 14 0.39 12.93 -2.38
C THR A 14 0.19 11.50 -1.90
N VAL A 15 0.33 10.56 -2.83
CA VAL A 15 0.38 9.13 -2.51
C VAL A 15 1.84 8.71 -2.67
N ILE A 16 2.45 8.27 -1.58
CA ILE A 16 3.86 7.88 -1.53
C ILE A 16 3.93 6.37 -1.36
N LEU A 17 4.64 5.71 -2.27
CA LEU A 17 4.80 4.27 -2.24
C LEU A 17 6.28 3.92 -2.20
N SER A 18 6.63 2.93 -1.37
CA SER A 18 7.95 2.31 -1.43
C SER A 18 8.01 1.35 -2.62
N ALA A 19 9.20 0.84 -2.92
CA ALA A 19 9.36 -0.14 -3.98
C ALA A 19 8.58 -1.42 -3.64
N PRO A 20 7.97 -2.08 -4.64
CA PRO A 20 7.29 -3.34 -4.44
C PRO A 20 8.24 -4.43 -3.94
N VAL A 21 7.67 -5.45 -3.31
CA VAL A 21 8.39 -6.63 -2.86
C VAL A 21 8.23 -7.70 -3.94
N SER A 22 9.36 -8.27 -4.40
CA SER A 22 9.31 -9.37 -5.35
C SER A 22 10.53 -10.27 -5.17
N TYR A 23 10.30 -11.55 -4.95
CA TYR A 23 11.35 -12.56 -4.90
C TYR A 23 11.28 -13.49 -6.08
N SER A 24 10.06 -13.76 -6.54
CA SER A 24 9.82 -14.71 -7.61
C SER A 24 8.41 -14.46 -8.15
N SER A 25 8.04 -15.19 -9.19
CA SER A 25 6.68 -15.11 -9.72
C SER A 25 5.62 -15.59 -8.72
N THR A 26 6.04 -16.35 -7.69
CA THR A 26 5.12 -16.91 -6.70
C THR A 26 5.14 -16.14 -5.36
N TYR A 27 5.97 -15.12 -5.24
CA TYR A 27 6.10 -14.32 -4.03
C TYR A 27 6.25 -12.85 -4.42
N SER A 28 5.22 -12.08 -4.18
CA SER A 28 5.23 -10.67 -4.59
C SER A 28 4.19 -9.87 -3.82
N MET A 29 4.38 -8.56 -3.75
CA MET A 29 3.40 -7.62 -3.26
C MET A 29 3.62 -6.30 -3.98
N TYR A 30 2.57 -5.76 -4.59
CA TYR A 30 2.67 -4.55 -5.39
C TYR A 30 1.35 -3.78 -5.39
N ALA A 31 1.41 -2.56 -5.89
CA ALA A 31 0.24 -1.70 -6.04
C ALA A 31 -0.07 -1.40 -7.49
N VAL A 32 -1.36 -1.31 -7.80
CA VAL A 32 -1.88 -0.74 -9.04
C VAL A 32 -2.56 0.55 -8.64
N VAL A 33 -2.05 1.67 -9.12
CA VAL A 33 -2.56 3.00 -8.79
C VAL A 33 -3.15 3.62 -10.04
N ASN A 34 -4.43 3.96 -9.96
CA ASN A 34 -5.14 4.57 -11.08
C ASN A 34 -5.01 3.74 -12.37
N GLY A 35 -5.03 2.42 -12.23
CA GLY A 35 -4.93 1.48 -13.34
C GLY A 35 -3.52 1.13 -13.78
N GLU A 36 -2.50 1.72 -13.17
CA GLU A 36 -1.11 1.48 -13.55
C GLU A 36 -0.38 0.69 -12.47
N LYS A 37 0.23 -0.42 -12.87
CA LYS A 37 1.05 -1.23 -11.97
C LYS A 37 2.37 -0.52 -11.73
N LEU A 38 2.70 -0.27 -10.47
CA LEU A 38 3.95 0.39 -10.10
C LEU A 38 5.04 -0.64 -9.88
N THR A 39 6.18 -0.41 -10.53
CA THR A 39 7.34 -1.31 -10.45
C THR A 39 8.46 -0.75 -9.59
N ASP A 40 8.37 0.52 -9.21
CA ASP A 40 9.37 1.22 -8.41
C ASP A 40 8.71 2.08 -7.35
N ALA A 41 9.50 2.59 -6.42
CA ALA A 41 9.03 3.59 -5.48
C ALA A 41 8.56 4.84 -6.23
N ALA A 42 7.51 5.47 -5.74
CA ALA A 42 6.91 6.62 -6.39
C ALA A 42 6.31 7.59 -5.39
N ALA A 43 6.24 8.85 -5.79
CA ALA A 43 5.48 9.88 -5.09
C ALA A 43 4.57 10.54 -6.14
N LEU A 44 3.28 10.27 -6.02
CA LEU A 44 2.29 10.70 -7.01
C LEU A 44 1.42 11.80 -6.42
N THR A 45 1.24 12.89 -7.14
CA THR A 45 0.48 14.05 -6.67
C THR A 45 -0.82 14.18 -7.46
N PHE A 46 -1.90 14.43 -6.73
CA PHE A 46 -3.25 14.58 -7.29
C PHE A 46 -3.90 15.83 -6.75
N HIS A 47 -4.83 16.39 -7.52
CA HIS A 47 -5.64 17.52 -7.04
C HIS A 47 -6.57 17.08 -5.92
N SER A 48 -6.79 17.97 -4.96
CA SER A 48 -7.78 17.73 -3.91
C SER A 48 -9.15 17.49 -4.54
N GLY A 49 -9.90 16.55 -3.97
CA GLY A 49 -11.18 16.12 -4.52
C GLY A 49 -11.06 14.94 -5.46
N SER A 50 -9.86 14.59 -5.90
CA SER A 50 -9.65 13.40 -6.72
C SER A 50 -9.88 12.14 -5.89
N LYS A 51 -10.40 11.12 -6.57
CA LYS A 51 -10.59 9.79 -5.98
C LYS A 51 -9.68 8.84 -6.74
N VAL A 52 -8.61 8.41 -6.10
CA VAL A 52 -7.57 7.62 -6.74
C VAL A 52 -7.74 6.16 -6.35
N PRO A 53 -8.17 5.29 -7.27
CA PRO A 53 -8.32 3.86 -6.96
C PRO A 53 -6.95 3.22 -6.82
N ILE A 54 -6.78 2.46 -5.75
CA ILE A 54 -5.54 1.74 -5.45
C ILE A 54 -5.89 0.30 -5.13
N THR A 55 -5.19 -0.62 -5.78
CA THR A 55 -5.33 -2.05 -5.52
C THR A 55 -3.97 -2.59 -5.09
N ILE A 56 -3.93 -3.22 -3.92
CA ILE A 56 -2.74 -3.93 -3.44
C ILE A 56 -2.96 -5.41 -3.74
N SER A 57 -2.03 -6.02 -4.46
CA SER A 57 -2.08 -7.45 -4.80
C SER A 57 -0.87 -8.14 -4.22
N TYR A 58 -1.07 -9.35 -3.70
CA TYR A 58 0.04 -10.09 -3.12
C TYR A 58 -0.10 -11.60 -3.29
N LYS A 59 1.05 -12.25 -3.28
CA LYS A 59 1.18 -13.70 -3.15
C LYS A 59 2.26 -13.97 -2.12
N ALA A 60 1.95 -14.81 -1.17
CA ALA A 60 2.89 -15.27 -0.17
C ALA A 60 3.18 -16.75 -0.41
N ARG A 61 4.45 -17.14 -0.30
CA ARG A 61 4.89 -18.48 -0.67
C ARG A 61 4.56 -19.51 0.41
N ASN A 62 5.11 -19.33 1.61
CA ASN A 62 4.95 -20.24 2.74
C ASN A 62 4.32 -19.54 3.95
N SER A 63 3.73 -18.39 3.73
CA SER A 63 3.16 -17.56 4.78
C SER A 63 1.89 -16.90 4.27
N ARG A 64 1.42 -15.93 5.02
CA ARG A 64 0.29 -15.08 4.62
C ARG A 64 0.78 -13.67 4.45
N GLY A 65 0.25 -12.98 3.43
CA GLY A 65 0.52 -11.56 3.28
C GLY A 65 -0.35 -10.77 4.25
N ASN A 66 0.15 -9.62 4.68
CA ASN A 66 -0.61 -8.73 5.56
C ASN A 66 -0.78 -7.39 4.89
N ILE A 67 -2.01 -6.88 4.87
CA ILE A 67 -2.28 -5.49 4.50
C ILE A 67 -2.91 -4.82 5.71
N ILE A 68 -2.25 -3.76 6.17
CA ILE A 68 -2.64 -3.03 7.38
C ILE A 68 -3.01 -1.61 6.97
N LEU A 69 -4.25 -1.21 7.22
CA LEU A 69 -4.75 0.13 6.92
C LEU A 69 -5.00 0.86 8.22
N ASN A 70 -4.25 1.93 8.46
CA ASN A 70 -4.37 2.75 9.67
C ASN A 70 -4.37 1.91 10.95
N GLY A 71 -3.48 0.93 11.01
CA GLY A 71 -3.31 0.07 12.17
C GLY A 71 -4.22 -1.14 12.22
N VAL A 72 -5.12 -1.32 11.25
CA VAL A 72 -6.06 -2.43 11.22
C VAL A 72 -5.71 -3.37 10.08
N THR A 73 -5.57 -4.66 10.37
CA THR A 73 -5.33 -5.66 9.35
C THR A 73 -6.59 -5.86 8.51
N VAL A 74 -6.52 -5.55 7.22
CA VAL A 74 -7.66 -5.65 6.30
C VAL A 74 -7.55 -6.84 5.36
N SER A 75 -6.38 -7.46 5.27
CA SER A 75 -6.19 -8.68 4.48
C SER A 75 -5.05 -9.50 5.06
N ASN A 76 -5.26 -10.81 5.17
CA ASN A 76 -4.25 -11.73 5.70
C ASN A 76 -4.50 -13.12 5.09
N GLU A 77 -4.11 -13.26 3.83
CA GLU A 77 -4.32 -14.50 3.08
C GLU A 77 -3.02 -14.97 2.47
N LYS A 78 -3.04 -16.16 1.91
CA LYS A 78 -1.90 -16.68 1.17
C LYS A 78 -1.71 -15.93 -0.13
N GLU A 79 -2.81 -15.51 -0.72
CA GLU A 79 -2.86 -14.74 -1.95
C GLU A 79 -4.12 -13.90 -1.90
N GLY A 80 -4.02 -12.63 -2.25
CA GLY A 80 -5.19 -11.77 -2.21
C GLY A 80 -4.97 -10.40 -2.78
N THR A 81 -6.06 -9.62 -2.75
CA THR A 81 -6.06 -8.22 -3.16
C THR A 81 -6.84 -7.41 -2.15
N TYR A 82 -6.51 -6.13 -2.06
CA TYR A 82 -7.27 -5.17 -1.28
C TYR A 82 -7.40 -3.88 -2.08
N GLU A 83 -8.62 -3.41 -2.25
CA GLU A 83 -8.91 -2.20 -3.01
C GLU A 83 -9.38 -1.10 -2.07
N PHE A 84 -8.89 0.11 -2.30
CA PHE A 84 -9.38 1.29 -1.60
C PHE A 84 -9.22 2.52 -2.48
N VAL A 85 -9.82 3.63 -2.07
CA VAL A 85 -9.75 4.89 -2.79
C VAL A 85 -9.01 5.90 -1.93
N ALA A 86 -7.90 6.44 -2.45
CA ALA A 86 -7.16 7.49 -1.78
C ALA A 86 -7.78 8.85 -2.12
N THR A 87 -8.07 9.64 -1.09
CA THR A 87 -8.62 10.98 -1.23
C THR A 87 -7.80 12.02 -0.47
N THR A 88 -6.79 11.58 0.25
CA THR A 88 -5.92 12.42 1.06
C THR A 88 -4.50 11.86 1.03
N ASN A 89 -3.57 12.55 1.67
CA ASN A 89 -2.19 12.07 1.76
C ASN A 89 -2.16 10.65 2.26
N THR A 90 -1.50 9.79 1.51
CA THR A 90 -1.46 8.36 1.77
C THR A 90 -0.04 7.87 1.61
N ARG A 91 0.40 7.06 2.56
CA ARG A 91 1.71 6.41 2.51
C ARG A 91 1.50 4.90 2.45
N ILE A 92 2.14 4.26 1.49
CA ILE A 92 2.06 2.82 1.29
C ILE A 92 3.48 2.25 1.37
N LEU A 93 3.72 1.43 2.38
CA LEU A 93 5.03 0.83 2.63
C LEU A 93 4.96 -0.67 2.44
N PHE A 94 5.77 -1.19 1.53
CA PHE A 94 5.91 -2.63 1.31
C PHE A 94 7.15 -3.12 2.03
N GLU A 95 7.01 -4.17 2.82
CA GLU A 95 8.10 -4.76 3.57
C GLU A 95 8.03 -6.28 3.52
N GLN A 96 9.18 -6.91 3.65
CA GLN A 96 9.25 -8.31 3.99
C GLN A 96 9.59 -8.41 5.46
N LYS A 97 8.71 -9.00 6.23
CA LYS A 97 8.98 -9.21 7.65
C LYS A 97 9.44 -10.63 7.89
N LYS A 98 10.55 -10.74 8.62
CA LYS A 98 11.09 -12.02 9.03
C LYS A 98 10.36 -12.48 10.28
N THR A 99 9.77 -13.68 10.23
CA THR A 99 9.12 -14.29 11.38
C THR A 99 9.63 -15.73 11.51
N HIS A 100 9.20 -16.42 12.55
CA HIS A 100 9.53 -17.82 12.75
C HIS A 100 8.22 -18.59 12.92
N ASP A 101 8.15 -19.78 12.32
CA ASP A 101 7.01 -20.67 12.53
C ASP A 101 7.15 -21.42 13.86
N GLU A 102 6.19 -22.26 14.16
CA GLU A 102 6.19 -23.03 15.40
C GLU A 102 7.37 -24.00 15.54
N ASN A 103 8.01 -24.34 14.43
CA ASN A 103 9.17 -25.20 14.38
C ASN A 103 10.50 -24.42 14.40
N GLY A 104 10.43 -23.10 14.54
CA GLY A 104 11.61 -22.24 14.54
C GLY A 104 12.18 -21.91 13.17
N ASN A 105 11.51 -22.33 12.10
CA ASN A 105 11.96 -22.04 10.75
C ASN A 105 11.68 -20.58 10.38
N VAL A 106 12.60 -19.97 9.63
CA VAL A 106 12.42 -18.60 9.16
C VAL A 106 11.33 -18.54 8.11
N VAL A 107 10.39 -17.61 8.30
CA VAL A 107 9.32 -17.34 7.35
C VAL A 107 9.35 -15.87 6.99
N TRP A 108 9.31 -15.57 5.70
CA TRP A 108 9.26 -14.21 5.20
C TRP A 108 7.81 -13.88 4.84
N THR A 109 7.29 -12.82 5.44
CA THR A 109 5.90 -12.39 5.28
C THR A 109 5.86 -11.06 4.57
N PRO A 110 5.26 -10.99 3.36
CA PRO A 110 5.05 -9.70 2.71
C PRO A 110 4.03 -8.90 3.48
N THR A 111 4.35 -7.65 3.78
CA THR A 111 3.49 -6.78 4.59
C THR A 111 3.38 -5.42 3.92
N CYS A 112 2.16 -4.94 3.79
CA CYS A 112 1.86 -3.61 3.29
C CYS A 112 1.23 -2.80 4.40
N THR A 113 1.85 -1.68 4.74
CA THR A 113 1.31 -0.76 5.75
C THR A 113 0.83 0.50 5.03
N ILE A 114 -0.45 0.79 5.17
CA ILE A 114 -1.09 1.95 4.55
C ILE A 114 -1.47 2.91 5.65
N THR A 115 -1.00 4.15 5.54
CA THR A 115 -1.32 5.21 6.50
C THR A 115 -1.95 6.38 5.75
N GLU A 116 -3.13 6.80 6.18
CA GLU A 116 -3.84 7.95 5.63
C GLU A 116 -3.89 9.06 6.66
N ASN A 117 -3.78 10.27 6.18
CA ASN A 117 -3.94 11.44 7.05
C ASN A 117 -5.40 11.83 7.17
#